data_7c45602fdbe56e8f295e7d6e282f99fd
#
_entry.id   7c45602fdbe56e8f295e7d6e282f99fd
#
_cell.length_a   1.000
_cell.length_b   1.000
_cell.length_c   1.000
_cell.angle_alpha   90.00
_cell.angle_beta   90.00
_cell.angle_gamma   90.00
#
_symmetry.space_group_name_H-M   'P 1'
#
loop_
_entity.id
_entity.type
_entity.pdbx_description
1 polymer ?
#
loop_
_entity_poly.entity_id
_entity_poly.type
_entity_poly.pdbx_seq_one_letter_code
_entity_poly.pdbx_strand_id
1 'polypeptide(L)'
;MRTKAFKAALPYTIPICIGFLFLGMSYGFLMRSKGFSFVYPLVMSMFIFAGSMEFVTVELLLSAFHPLHAFFLALMVNARHLFYGISMLEKYKNTGWKKPYLIFGMCDESFTINCTVTPPPDVDRGWFMLFVTLLNQIYWVSGAALGALLGYVIHFDTTGIEFVMTALFVVMFINQWEESKDHRPALTGLGCSLLCLLIFGSGNFILPAMALIILCFCMDKRKKDKEAVQ
;
A
#
# COMPACT_ATOMS: atom_id res chain seq x y z
N MET A 1 -4.38 -15.63 26.20
CA MET A 1 -5.01 -14.80 25.18
C MET A 1 -4.00 -14.34 24.12
N ARG A 2 -2.92 -13.61 24.45
CA ARG A 2 -1.96 -13.09 23.47
C ARG A 2 -1.30 -14.17 22.59
N THR A 3 -0.79 -15.25 23.21
CA THR A 3 -0.12 -16.34 22.49
C THR A 3 -1.04 -17.07 21.51
N LYS A 4 -2.33 -17.21 21.85
CA LYS A 4 -3.32 -17.81 20.93
C LYS A 4 -3.56 -16.90 19.72
N ALA A 5 -3.69 -15.59 19.95
CA ALA A 5 -3.87 -14.61 18.89
C ALA A 5 -2.66 -14.53 17.93
N PHE A 6 -1.44 -14.59 18.47
CA PHE A 6 -0.21 -14.67 17.67
C PHE A 6 -0.18 -15.92 16.80
N LYS A 7 -0.44 -17.11 17.40
CA LYS A 7 -0.48 -18.37 16.64
C LYS A 7 -1.58 -18.37 15.57
N ALA A 8 -2.71 -17.74 15.84
CA ALA A 8 -3.81 -17.63 14.88
C ALA A 8 -3.48 -16.66 13.72
N ALA A 9 -2.65 -15.64 13.93
CA ALA A 9 -2.24 -14.70 12.90
C ALA A 9 -1.20 -15.28 11.93
N LEU A 10 -0.31 -16.17 12.40
CA LEU A 10 0.79 -16.72 11.61
C LEU A 10 0.38 -17.35 10.28
N PRO A 11 -0.63 -18.25 10.20
CA PRO A 11 -0.98 -18.90 8.94
C PRO A 11 -1.40 -17.91 7.84
N TYR A 12 -1.98 -16.77 8.23
CA TYR A 12 -2.42 -15.73 7.30
C TYR A 12 -1.28 -14.82 6.86
N THR A 13 -0.26 -14.63 7.70
CA THR A 13 0.84 -13.69 7.44
C THR A 13 2.07 -14.36 6.81
N ILE A 14 2.27 -15.68 6.98
CA ILE A 14 3.40 -16.40 6.39
C ILE A 14 3.45 -16.28 4.85
N PRO A 15 2.35 -16.43 4.10
CA PRO A 15 2.38 -16.21 2.66
C PRO A 15 2.83 -14.80 2.27
N ILE A 16 2.40 -13.79 3.05
CA ILE A 16 2.76 -12.40 2.83
C ILE A 16 4.24 -12.14 3.14
N CYS A 17 4.81 -12.87 4.10
CA CYS A 17 6.20 -12.75 4.51
C CYS A 17 7.17 -12.85 3.32
N ILE A 18 6.95 -13.81 2.43
CA ILE A 18 7.82 -14.04 1.25
C ILE A 18 7.77 -12.82 0.33
N GLY A 19 6.57 -12.32 0.02
CA GLY A 19 6.37 -11.14 -0.82
C GLY A 19 6.96 -9.87 -0.20
N PHE A 20 6.72 -9.65 1.09
CA PHE A 20 7.21 -8.47 1.80
C PHE A 20 8.73 -8.48 1.98
N LEU A 21 9.33 -9.64 2.25
CA LEU A 21 10.79 -9.75 2.28
C LEU A 21 11.41 -9.44 0.92
N PHE A 22 10.85 -9.99 -0.17
CA PHE A 22 11.35 -9.74 -1.52
C PHE A 22 11.21 -8.27 -1.93
N LEU A 23 10.02 -7.68 -1.78
CA LEU A 23 9.77 -6.28 -2.13
C LEU A 23 10.54 -5.32 -1.22
N GLY A 24 10.60 -5.60 0.08
CA GLY A 24 11.39 -4.84 1.02
C GLY A 24 12.89 -4.88 0.70
N MET A 25 13.43 -6.07 0.35
CA MET A 25 14.83 -6.19 -0.10
C MET A 25 15.08 -5.37 -1.37
N SER A 26 14.16 -5.40 -2.33
CA SER A 26 14.25 -4.59 -3.55
C SER A 26 14.30 -3.09 -3.23
N TYR A 27 13.44 -2.63 -2.30
CA TYR A 27 13.43 -1.25 -1.83
C TYR A 27 14.75 -0.86 -1.13
N GLY A 28 15.20 -1.67 -0.16
CA GLY A 28 16.45 -1.41 0.57
C GLY A 28 17.66 -1.37 -0.36
N PHE A 29 17.71 -2.28 -1.34
CA PHE A 29 18.74 -2.32 -2.36
C PHE A 29 18.69 -1.09 -3.27
N LEU A 30 17.49 -0.67 -3.73
CA LEU A 30 17.31 0.54 -4.52
C LEU A 30 17.82 1.78 -3.77
N MET A 31 17.45 1.97 -2.50
CA MET A 31 17.92 3.07 -1.67
C MET A 31 19.46 3.08 -1.60
N ARG A 32 20.06 1.90 -1.44
CA ARG A 32 21.50 1.78 -1.38
C ARG A 32 22.19 2.12 -2.70
N SER A 33 21.64 1.67 -3.83
CA SER A 33 22.17 1.97 -5.17
C SER A 33 22.13 3.46 -5.51
N LYS A 34 21.14 4.17 -4.96
CA LYS A 34 21.04 5.64 -5.09
C LYS A 34 21.93 6.40 -4.09
N GLY A 35 22.78 5.71 -3.32
CA GLY A 35 23.77 6.32 -2.43
C GLY A 35 23.31 6.60 -0.99
N PHE A 36 22.09 6.23 -0.63
CA PHE A 36 21.58 6.41 0.73
C PHE A 36 22.22 5.42 1.71
N SER A 37 22.49 5.86 2.95
CA SER A 37 23.00 4.96 3.98
C SER A 37 21.91 4.00 4.46
N PHE A 38 22.31 2.89 5.10
CA PHE A 38 21.43 1.88 5.69
C PHE A 38 20.34 2.44 6.59
N VAL A 39 20.62 3.55 7.26
CA VAL A 39 19.67 4.17 8.21
C VAL A 39 18.40 4.67 7.51
N TYR A 40 18.52 5.18 6.28
CA TYR A 40 17.37 5.72 5.55
C TYR A 40 16.30 4.67 5.27
N PRO A 41 16.58 3.54 4.57
CA PRO A 41 15.53 2.55 4.32
C PRO A 41 15.01 1.91 5.62
N LEU A 42 15.84 1.75 6.65
CA LEU A 42 15.40 1.24 7.94
C LEU A 42 14.39 2.18 8.61
N VAL A 43 14.73 3.46 8.75
CA VAL A 43 13.86 4.44 9.40
C VAL A 43 12.58 4.67 8.60
N MET A 44 12.68 4.76 7.27
CA MET A 44 11.51 4.96 6.40
C MET A 44 10.56 3.78 6.49
N SER A 45 11.05 2.54 6.40
CA SER A 45 10.21 1.34 6.51
C SER A 45 9.56 1.20 7.89
N MET A 46 10.18 1.70 8.96
CA MET A 46 9.61 1.70 10.31
C MET A 46 8.52 2.76 10.51
N PHE A 47 8.71 3.98 9.98
CA PHE A 47 7.89 5.14 10.30
C PHE A 47 6.94 5.58 9.20
N ILE A 48 7.21 5.25 7.94
CA ILE A 48 6.29 5.49 6.82
C ILE A 48 5.41 4.27 6.61
N PHE A 49 6.00 3.09 6.55
CA PHE A 49 5.34 1.79 6.36
C PHE A 49 4.26 1.83 5.25
N ALA A 50 4.61 2.39 4.12
CA ALA A 50 3.77 2.48 2.93
C ALA A 50 4.61 2.16 1.70
N GLY A 51 4.79 0.87 1.41
CA GLY A 51 5.76 0.36 0.45
C GLY A 51 5.80 1.11 -0.87
N SER A 52 4.66 1.32 -1.54
CA SER A 52 4.58 2.10 -2.77
C SER A 52 5.05 3.55 -2.60
N MET A 53 4.71 4.19 -1.47
CA MET A 53 5.15 5.55 -1.19
C MET A 53 6.64 5.60 -0.86
N GLU A 54 7.19 4.57 -0.21
CA GLU A 54 8.62 4.50 0.09
C GLU A 54 9.46 4.46 -1.20
N PHE A 55 9.06 3.68 -2.21
CA PHE A 55 9.72 3.70 -3.53
C PHE A 55 9.63 5.08 -4.20
N VAL A 56 8.45 5.70 -4.19
CA VAL A 56 8.26 7.06 -4.75
C VAL A 56 9.10 8.08 -4.00
N THR A 57 9.25 7.93 -2.69
CA THR A 57 10.04 8.85 -1.85
C THR A 57 11.53 8.82 -2.22
N VAL A 58 12.06 7.71 -2.76
CA VAL A 58 13.44 7.66 -3.27
C VAL A 58 13.67 8.75 -4.32
N GLU A 59 12.79 8.86 -5.29
CA GLU A 59 12.87 9.89 -6.34
C GLU A 59 12.63 11.32 -5.78
N LEU A 60 11.73 11.46 -4.81
CA LEU A 60 11.51 12.75 -4.14
C LEU A 60 12.74 13.22 -3.37
N LEU A 61 13.50 12.31 -2.75
CA LEU A 61 14.73 12.63 -2.03
C LEU A 61 15.88 13.02 -2.96
N LEU A 62 15.87 12.55 -4.20
CA LEU A 62 16.86 12.85 -5.23
C LEU A 62 16.55 14.11 -6.02
N SER A 63 15.28 14.54 -6.01
CA SER A 63 14.81 15.74 -6.72
C SER A 63 14.85 16.99 -5.84
N ALA A 64 14.66 18.16 -6.45
CA ALA A 64 14.42 19.38 -5.70
C ALA A 64 13.12 19.24 -4.88
N PHE A 65 13.20 19.48 -3.57
CA PHE A 65 12.07 19.29 -2.67
C PHE A 65 10.99 20.35 -2.86
N HIS A 66 9.83 19.92 -3.34
CA HIS A 66 8.62 20.72 -3.47
C HIS A 66 7.53 20.19 -2.54
N PRO A 67 7.26 20.80 -1.37
CA PRO A 67 6.36 20.21 -0.35
C PRO A 67 4.94 19.99 -0.85
N LEU A 68 4.39 20.89 -1.66
CA LEU A 68 3.06 20.73 -2.23
C LEU A 68 2.99 19.54 -3.21
N HIS A 69 4.00 19.40 -4.06
CA HIS A 69 4.08 18.25 -4.97
C HIS A 69 4.17 16.94 -4.20
N ALA A 70 5.07 16.87 -3.22
CA ALA A 70 5.21 15.69 -2.37
C ALA A 70 3.91 15.35 -1.61
N PHE A 71 3.20 16.36 -1.09
CA PHE A 71 1.93 16.17 -0.40
C PHE A 71 0.86 15.58 -1.33
N PHE A 72 0.65 16.19 -2.49
CA PHE A 72 -0.34 15.68 -3.44
C PHE A 72 0.01 14.29 -3.97
N LEU A 73 1.28 14.04 -4.27
CA LEU A 73 1.75 12.73 -4.71
C LEU A 73 1.52 11.66 -3.64
N ALA A 74 1.86 11.96 -2.37
CA ALA A 74 1.60 11.07 -1.26
C ALA A 74 0.11 10.79 -1.06
N LEU A 75 -0.74 11.82 -1.14
CA LEU A 75 -2.18 11.68 -1.05
C LEU A 75 -2.73 10.78 -2.15
N MET A 76 -2.20 10.91 -3.36
CA MET A 76 -2.64 10.14 -4.52
C MET A 76 -2.24 8.67 -4.43
N VAL A 77 -0.98 8.40 -4.15
CA VAL A 77 -0.46 7.03 -4.01
C VAL A 77 -1.17 6.29 -2.89
N ASN A 78 -1.48 7.00 -1.80
CA ASN A 78 -2.13 6.44 -0.61
C ASN A 78 -3.66 6.67 -0.56
N ALA A 79 -4.29 7.18 -1.61
CA ALA A 79 -5.74 7.49 -1.60
C ALA A 79 -6.63 6.30 -1.21
N ARG A 80 -6.24 5.08 -1.56
CA ARG A 80 -6.91 3.83 -1.17
C ARG A 80 -7.04 3.64 0.35
N HIS A 81 -6.07 4.12 1.13
CA HIS A 81 -6.11 4.01 2.60
C HIS A 81 -7.26 4.80 3.23
N LEU A 82 -7.79 5.84 2.56
CA LEU A 82 -9.00 6.54 3.00
C LEU A 82 -10.20 5.58 3.02
N PHE A 83 -10.35 4.76 1.97
CA PHE A 83 -11.44 3.78 1.87
C PHE A 83 -11.26 2.63 2.86
N TYR A 84 -10.02 2.17 3.06
CA TYR A 84 -9.71 1.19 4.10
C TYR A 84 -10.06 1.70 5.48
N GLY A 85 -9.70 2.95 5.79
CA GLY A 85 -10.03 3.61 7.03
C GLY A 85 -11.53 3.62 7.31
N ILE A 86 -12.34 4.00 6.33
CA ILE A 86 -13.81 4.01 6.44
C ILE A 86 -14.34 2.59 6.72
N SER A 87 -13.87 1.59 5.97
CA SER A 87 -14.31 0.20 6.12
C SER A 87 -13.92 -0.41 7.48
N MET A 88 -12.84 0.07 8.08
CA MET A 88 -12.32 -0.45 9.35
C MET A 88 -12.82 0.31 10.58
N LEU A 89 -13.58 1.41 10.43
CA LEU A 89 -14.05 2.22 11.55
C LEU A 89 -14.77 1.39 12.63
N GLU A 90 -15.73 0.56 12.25
CA GLU A 90 -16.46 -0.29 13.17
C GLU A 90 -15.62 -1.44 13.72
N LYS A 91 -14.73 -2.00 12.91
CA LYS A 91 -13.89 -3.14 13.30
C LYS A 91 -12.80 -2.76 14.31
N TYR A 92 -12.30 -1.53 14.23
CA TYR A 92 -11.32 -0.98 15.15
C TYR A 92 -11.95 -0.31 16.38
N LYS A 93 -13.28 -0.24 16.43
CA LYS A 93 -14.01 0.18 17.62
C LYS A 93 -13.71 -0.80 18.76
N ASN A 94 -13.47 -0.30 19.95
CA ASN A 94 -13.18 -1.11 21.13
C ASN A 94 -11.84 -1.88 21.14
N THR A 95 -10.89 -1.59 20.22
CA THR A 95 -9.54 -2.17 20.28
C THR A 95 -8.62 -1.48 21.31
N GLY A 96 -9.11 -0.42 21.97
CA GLY A 96 -8.39 0.29 23.02
C GLY A 96 -7.11 0.93 22.51
N TRP A 97 -6.03 0.83 23.28
CA TRP A 97 -4.71 1.40 22.98
C TRP A 97 -4.06 0.85 21.70
N LYS A 98 -4.54 -0.28 21.18
CA LYS A 98 -4.05 -0.88 19.91
C LYS A 98 -4.50 -0.08 18.69
N LYS A 99 -5.60 0.69 18.79
CA LYS A 99 -6.22 1.40 17.68
C LYS A 99 -5.26 2.34 16.93
N PRO A 100 -4.47 3.21 17.57
CA PRO A 100 -3.54 4.09 16.86
C PRO A 100 -2.52 3.32 16.01
N TYR A 101 -1.99 2.22 16.55
CA TYR A 101 -1.05 1.37 15.82
C TYR A 101 -1.72 0.62 14.64
N LEU A 102 -2.94 0.13 14.82
CA LEU A 102 -3.70 -0.53 13.76
C LEU A 102 -4.04 0.43 12.60
N ILE A 103 -4.27 1.70 12.91
CA ILE A 103 -4.49 2.75 11.89
C ILE A 103 -3.19 3.05 11.15
N PHE A 104 -2.09 3.24 11.88
CA PHE A 104 -0.77 3.49 11.32
C PHE A 104 -0.28 2.35 10.41
N GLY A 105 -0.35 1.11 10.90
CA GLY A 105 0.16 -0.07 10.21
C GLY A 105 -0.81 -0.69 9.19
N MET A 106 -1.82 0.05 8.76
CA MET A 106 -2.81 -0.45 7.81
C MET A 106 -2.26 -0.39 6.38
N CYS A 107 -1.83 -1.54 5.86
CA CYS A 107 -1.48 -1.76 4.46
C CYS A 107 -2.55 -2.67 3.80
N ASP A 108 -2.42 -2.91 2.51
CA ASP A 108 -3.38 -3.71 1.72
C ASP A 108 -3.59 -5.09 2.32
N GLU A 109 -2.51 -5.76 2.68
CA GLU A 109 -2.50 -7.11 3.24
C GLU A 109 -3.09 -7.14 4.65
N SER A 110 -2.69 -6.19 5.51
CA SER A 110 -3.25 -6.04 6.85
C SER A 110 -4.75 -5.72 6.80
N PHE A 111 -5.16 -4.84 5.87
CA PHE A 111 -6.56 -4.53 5.64
C PHE A 111 -7.34 -5.77 5.21
N THR A 112 -6.85 -6.50 4.21
CA THR A 112 -7.53 -7.69 3.67
C THR A 112 -7.76 -8.71 4.77
N ILE A 113 -6.74 -9.09 5.54
CA ILE A 113 -6.88 -10.08 6.62
C ILE A 113 -7.82 -9.55 7.72
N ASN A 114 -7.59 -8.34 8.21
CA ASN A 114 -8.36 -7.77 9.32
C ASN A 114 -9.83 -7.51 8.94
N CYS A 115 -10.09 -7.31 7.64
CA CYS A 115 -11.44 -7.11 7.11
C CYS A 115 -12.18 -8.43 6.89
N THR A 116 -11.53 -9.45 6.36
CA THR A 116 -12.20 -10.67 5.91
C THR A 116 -12.15 -11.81 6.93
N VAL A 117 -11.05 -11.92 7.68
CA VAL A 117 -10.86 -13.04 8.61
C VAL A 117 -11.54 -12.79 9.95
N THR A 118 -12.36 -13.76 10.36
CA THR A 118 -12.89 -13.82 11.72
C THR A 118 -12.08 -14.85 12.51
N PRO A 119 -11.32 -14.42 13.54
CA PRO A 119 -10.55 -15.35 14.35
C PRO A 119 -11.47 -16.29 15.14
N PRO A 120 -10.97 -17.47 15.56
CA PRO A 120 -11.73 -18.42 16.41
C PRO A 120 -12.31 -17.75 17.65
N PRO A 121 -13.43 -18.26 18.22
CA PRO A 121 -14.12 -17.63 19.35
C PRO A 121 -13.29 -17.48 20.62
N ASP A 122 -12.24 -18.28 20.79
CA ASP A 122 -11.33 -18.28 21.93
C ASP A 122 -10.13 -17.31 21.75
N VAL A 123 -10.10 -16.57 20.62
CA VAL A 123 -9.05 -15.61 20.24
C VAL A 123 -9.59 -14.20 20.30
N ASP A 124 -8.92 -13.34 21.09
CA ASP A 124 -9.24 -11.91 21.12
C ASP A 124 -8.94 -11.26 19.76
N ARG A 125 -9.97 -10.68 19.14
CA ARG A 125 -9.89 -10.07 17.82
C ARG A 125 -8.92 -8.89 17.76
N GLY A 126 -8.88 -8.07 18.81
CA GLY A 126 -7.98 -6.92 18.87
C GLY A 126 -6.50 -7.31 18.90
N TRP A 127 -6.16 -8.39 19.61
CA TRP A 127 -4.81 -8.96 19.61
C TRP A 127 -4.48 -9.66 18.30
N PHE A 128 -5.45 -10.34 17.68
CA PHE A 128 -5.27 -10.95 16.35
C PHE A 128 -4.90 -9.88 15.31
N MET A 129 -5.69 -8.82 15.19
CA MET A 129 -5.44 -7.72 14.26
C MET A 129 -4.09 -7.04 14.54
N LEU A 130 -3.73 -6.85 15.82
CA LEU A 130 -2.44 -6.29 16.19
C LEU A 130 -1.27 -7.15 15.69
N PHE A 131 -1.35 -8.47 15.90
CA PHE A 131 -0.27 -9.36 15.47
C PHE A 131 -0.18 -9.49 13.96
N VAL A 132 -1.29 -9.50 13.24
CA VAL A 132 -1.30 -9.42 11.76
C VAL A 132 -0.54 -8.18 11.29
N THR A 133 -0.90 -7.01 11.80
CA THR A 133 -0.28 -5.74 11.44
C THR A 133 1.21 -5.70 11.82
N LEU A 134 1.54 -6.14 13.03
CA LEU A 134 2.92 -6.16 13.53
C LEU A 134 3.83 -7.11 12.73
N LEU A 135 3.35 -8.31 12.42
CA LEU A 135 4.11 -9.28 11.62
C LEU A 135 4.38 -8.75 10.22
N ASN A 136 3.38 -8.18 9.56
CA ASN A 136 3.55 -7.56 8.25
C ASN A 136 4.58 -6.43 8.28
N GLN A 137 4.56 -5.58 9.31
CA GLN A 137 5.56 -4.52 9.47
C GLN A 137 6.96 -5.10 9.69
N ILE A 138 7.10 -6.12 10.54
CA ILE A 138 8.39 -6.77 10.79
C ILE A 138 8.95 -7.36 9.48
N TYR A 139 8.12 -8.02 8.69
CA TYR A 139 8.55 -8.61 7.41
C TYR A 139 9.05 -7.54 6.45
N TRP A 140 8.32 -6.45 6.31
CA TRP A 140 8.71 -5.33 5.45
C TRP A 140 10.02 -4.68 5.91
N VAL A 141 10.11 -4.30 7.18
CA VAL A 141 11.31 -3.67 7.76
C VAL A 141 12.53 -4.59 7.67
N SER A 142 12.34 -5.90 7.94
CA SER A 142 13.41 -6.89 7.81
C SER A 142 13.88 -7.02 6.37
N GLY A 143 12.95 -7.02 5.40
CA GLY A 143 13.29 -7.01 3.98
C GLY A 143 14.09 -5.77 3.59
N ALA A 144 13.62 -4.57 3.95
CA ALA A 144 14.32 -3.32 3.68
C ALA A 144 15.73 -3.28 4.29
N ALA A 145 15.87 -3.74 5.53
CA ALA A 145 17.16 -3.82 6.19
C ALA A 145 18.10 -4.81 5.50
N LEU A 146 17.62 -6.02 5.17
CA LEU A 146 18.42 -7.03 4.45
C LEU A 146 18.84 -6.52 3.07
N GLY A 147 17.94 -5.90 2.31
CA GLY A 147 18.25 -5.33 1.00
C GLY A 147 19.32 -4.23 1.08
N ALA A 148 19.20 -3.33 2.06
CA ALA A 148 20.19 -2.30 2.27
C ALA A 148 21.55 -2.85 2.70
N LEU A 149 21.61 -3.92 3.50
CA LEU A 149 22.84 -4.60 3.88
C LEU A 149 23.47 -5.32 2.68
N LEU A 150 22.68 -6.06 1.92
CA LEU A 150 23.14 -6.75 0.72
C LEU A 150 23.72 -5.77 -0.31
N GLY A 151 23.14 -4.58 -0.45
CA GLY A 151 23.63 -3.53 -1.31
C GLY A 151 25.02 -2.95 -0.92
N TYR A 152 25.55 -3.28 0.27
CA TYR A 152 26.96 -3.00 0.61
C TYR A 152 27.93 -4.01 0.01
N VAL A 153 27.51 -5.27 -0.06
CA VAL A 153 28.37 -6.40 -0.44
C VAL A 153 28.30 -6.64 -1.94
N ILE A 154 27.13 -6.45 -2.51
CA ILE A 154 26.84 -6.83 -3.87
C ILE A 154 26.63 -5.57 -4.71
N HIS A 155 27.53 -5.31 -5.64
CA HIS A 155 27.37 -4.27 -6.63
C HIS A 155 26.65 -4.86 -7.85
N PHE A 156 25.32 -4.87 -7.81
CA PHE A 156 24.51 -5.24 -8.97
C PHE A 156 24.25 -4.03 -9.85
N ASP A 157 24.12 -4.30 -11.14
CA ASP A 157 23.42 -3.39 -12.02
C ASP A 157 21.96 -3.29 -11.56
N THR A 158 21.54 -2.11 -11.13
CA THR A 158 20.17 -1.85 -10.63
C THR A 158 19.17 -1.68 -11.76
N THR A 159 19.60 -1.83 -13.01
CA THR A 159 18.74 -1.82 -14.18
C THR A 159 17.64 -2.86 -14.00
N GLY A 160 16.39 -2.41 -13.93
CA GLY A 160 15.22 -3.27 -13.70
C GLY A 160 14.69 -3.31 -12.28
N ILE A 161 15.43 -2.88 -11.23
CA ILE A 161 14.85 -2.77 -9.88
C ILE A 161 13.75 -1.69 -9.86
N GLU A 162 13.92 -0.62 -10.63
CA GLU A 162 12.90 0.42 -10.80
C GLU A 162 11.60 -0.14 -11.40
N PHE A 163 11.70 -1.21 -12.19
CA PHE A 163 10.55 -1.91 -12.75
C PHE A 163 9.74 -2.69 -11.71
N VAL A 164 10.32 -3.02 -10.55
CA VAL A 164 9.62 -3.74 -9.46
C VAL A 164 8.36 -3.01 -9.04
N MET A 165 8.41 -1.68 -8.96
CA MET A 165 7.23 -0.86 -8.64
C MET A 165 6.15 -0.98 -9.73
N THR A 166 6.54 -0.86 -10.98
CA THR A 166 5.60 -1.02 -12.10
C THR A 166 4.99 -2.41 -12.09
N ALA A 167 5.81 -3.45 -11.90
CA ALA A 167 5.34 -4.83 -11.81
C ALA A 167 4.37 -5.02 -10.64
N LEU A 168 4.65 -4.42 -9.47
CA LEU A 168 3.76 -4.46 -8.31
C LEU A 168 2.38 -3.88 -8.63
N PHE A 169 2.33 -2.70 -9.25
CA PHE A 169 1.06 -2.08 -9.63
C PHE A 169 0.30 -2.87 -10.70
N VAL A 170 1.03 -3.46 -11.66
CA VAL A 170 0.42 -4.34 -12.68
C VAL A 170 -0.19 -5.58 -12.02
N VAL A 171 0.54 -6.23 -11.10
CA VAL A 171 0.03 -7.41 -10.37
C VAL A 171 -1.19 -7.04 -9.52
N MET A 172 -1.16 -5.90 -8.83
CA MET A 172 -2.31 -5.44 -8.05
C MET A 172 -3.53 -5.16 -8.95
N PHE A 173 -3.31 -4.58 -10.11
CA PHE A 173 -4.39 -4.36 -11.08
C PHE A 173 -4.97 -5.68 -11.59
N ILE A 174 -4.13 -6.67 -11.93
CA ILE A 174 -4.56 -7.99 -12.38
C ILE A 174 -5.36 -8.70 -11.28
N ASN A 175 -4.87 -8.72 -10.05
CA ASN A 175 -5.57 -9.33 -8.93
C ASN A 175 -6.94 -8.68 -8.70
N GLN A 176 -6.99 -7.34 -8.74
CA GLN A 176 -8.26 -6.60 -8.60
C GLN A 176 -9.22 -6.90 -9.77
N TRP A 177 -8.68 -7.10 -10.97
CA TRP A 177 -9.46 -7.49 -12.14
C TRP A 177 -10.05 -8.90 -11.99
N GLU A 178 -9.26 -9.86 -11.53
CA GLU A 178 -9.71 -11.24 -11.32
C GLU A 178 -10.74 -11.37 -10.18
N GLU A 179 -10.56 -10.64 -9.08
CA GLU A 179 -11.48 -10.66 -7.93
C GLU A 179 -12.81 -9.95 -8.20
N SER A 180 -12.82 -8.96 -9.08
CA SER A 180 -14.00 -8.12 -9.35
C SER A 180 -14.85 -8.69 -10.48
N LYS A 181 -16.15 -8.86 -10.23
CA LYS A 181 -17.14 -9.18 -11.28
C LYS A 181 -17.52 -7.96 -12.13
N ASP A 182 -17.32 -6.75 -11.62
CA ASP A 182 -17.60 -5.50 -12.35
C ASP A 182 -16.30 -4.81 -12.71
N HIS A 183 -15.93 -4.87 -13.98
CA HIS A 183 -14.70 -4.27 -14.52
C HIS A 183 -14.88 -2.80 -14.93
N ARG A 184 -16.10 -2.24 -14.84
CA ARG A 184 -16.36 -0.84 -15.23
C ARG A 184 -15.48 0.16 -14.46
N PRO A 185 -15.27 0.03 -13.13
CA PRO A 185 -14.39 0.95 -12.41
C PRO A 185 -12.95 0.93 -12.93
N ALA A 186 -12.41 -0.25 -13.21
CA ALA A 186 -11.05 -0.42 -13.72
C ALA A 186 -10.89 0.20 -15.12
N LEU A 187 -11.85 -0.06 -16.01
CA LEU A 187 -11.87 0.50 -17.36
C LEU A 187 -12.06 2.02 -17.35
N THR A 188 -12.91 2.55 -16.48
CA THR A 188 -13.08 4.00 -16.30
C THR A 188 -11.78 4.63 -15.79
N GLY A 189 -11.12 4.03 -14.82
CA GLY A 189 -9.84 4.50 -14.31
C GLY A 189 -8.76 4.51 -15.39
N LEU A 190 -8.64 3.43 -16.17
CA LEU A 190 -7.69 3.32 -17.26
C LEU A 190 -7.97 4.38 -18.36
N GLY A 191 -9.23 4.49 -18.78
CA GLY A 191 -9.64 5.44 -19.83
C GLY A 191 -9.40 6.90 -19.42
N CYS A 192 -9.79 7.28 -18.19
CA CYS A 192 -9.55 8.63 -17.67
C CYS A 192 -8.04 8.93 -17.57
N SER A 193 -7.24 7.97 -17.11
CA SER A 193 -5.80 8.13 -16.97
C SER A 193 -5.11 8.30 -18.31
N LEU A 194 -5.47 7.49 -19.33
CA LEU A 194 -4.93 7.60 -20.68
C LEU A 194 -5.33 8.94 -21.32
N LEU A 195 -6.58 9.34 -21.18
CA LEU A 195 -7.07 10.62 -21.72
C LEU A 195 -6.32 11.81 -21.09
N CYS A 196 -6.16 11.81 -19.79
CA CYS A 196 -5.42 12.87 -19.12
C CYS A 196 -3.92 12.84 -19.44
N LEU A 197 -3.32 11.67 -19.63
CA LEU A 197 -1.94 11.53 -20.09
C LEU A 197 -1.72 12.16 -21.46
N LEU A 198 -2.64 11.95 -22.39
CA LEU A 198 -2.57 12.53 -23.73
C LEU A 198 -2.74 14.06 -23.74
N ILE A 199 -3.59 14.61 -22.86
CA ILE A 199 -3.89 16.05 -22.80
C ILE A 199 -2.84 16.83 -22.01
N PHE A 200 -2.43 16.33 -20.82
CA PHE A 200 -1.59 17.05 -19.87
C PHE A 200 -0.12 16.58 -19.86
N GLY A 201 0.20 15.52 -20.61
CA GLY A 201 1.54 14.93 -20.65
C GLY A 201 1.94 14.20 -19.38
N SER A 202 3.08 13.51 -19.39
CA SER A 202 3.53 12.61 -18.32
C SER A 202 3.79 13.29 -16.96
N GLY A 203 4.11 14.58 -16.95
CA GLY A 203 4.45 15.30 -15.71
C GLY A 203 3.25 15.74 -14.87
N ASN A 204 2.07 15.99 -15.49
CA ASN A 204 0.95 16.64 -14.81
C ASN A 204 -0.39 15.92 -14.95
N PHE A 205 -0.45 14.73 -15.55
CA PHE A 205 -1.72 14.04 -15.84
C PHE A 205 -2.41 13.47 -14.60
N ILE A 206 -1.68 13.17 -13.57
CA ILE A 206 -2.14 12.37 -12.43
C ILE A 206 -3.26 13.08 -11.66
N LEU A 207 -3.08 14.37 -11.31
CA LEU A 207 -4.11 15.14 -10.58
C LEU A 207 -5.40 15.31 -11.40
N PRO A 208 -5.35 15.73 -12.68
CA PRO A 208 -6.54 15.76 -13.53
C PRO A 208 -7.21 14.40 -13.69
N ALA A 209 -6.42 13.31 -13.84
CA ALA A 209 -6.97 11.97 -13.97
C ALA A 209 -7.75 11.56 -12.72
N MET A 210 -7.23 11.80 -11.53
CA MET A 210 -7.94 11.52 -10.27
C MET A 210 -9.22 12.32 -10.14
N ALA A 211 -9.19 13.62 -10.43
CA ALA A 211 -10.38 14.46 -10.40
C ALA A 211 -11.46 13.94 -11.36
N LEU A 212 -11.05 13.56 -12.57
CA LEU A 212 -11.95 13.01 -13.59
C LEU A 212 -12.54 11.65 -13.17
N ILE A 213 -11.74 10.75 -12.60
CA ILE A 213 -12.18 9.46 -12.09
C ILE A 213 -13.22 9.65 -10.97
N ILE A 214 -12.96 10.53 -10.01
CA ILE A 214 -13.88 10.83 -8.91
C ILE A 214 -15.20 11.39 -9.46
N LEU A 215 -15.14 12.32 -10.42
CA LEU A 215 -16.33 12.87 -11.07
C LEU A 215 -17.15 11.78 -11.78
N CYS A 216 -16.51 10.89 -12.53
CA CYS A 216 -17.17 9.78 -13.22
C CYS A 216 -17.90 8.86 -12.21
N PHE A 217 -17.25 8.50 -11.09
CA PHE A 217 -17.87 7.66 -10.08
C PHE A 217 -19.00 8.35 -9.31
N CYS A 218 -18.88 9.64 -9.04
CA CYS A 218 -19.96 10.41 -8.43
C CYS A 218 -21.20 10.50 -9.34
N MET A 219 -20.96 10.62 -10.65
CA MET A 219 -22.05 10.65 -11.64
C MET A 219 -22.72 9.27 -11.78
N ASP A 220 -21.94 8.19 -11.82
CA ASP A 220 -22.48 6.82 -11.90
C ASP A 220 -23.32 6.48 -10.66
N LYS A 221 -22.82 6.84 -9.46
CA LYS A 221 -23.58 6.67 -8.22
C LYS A 221 -24.90 7.42 -8.24
N ARG A 222 -24.91 8.70 -8.63
CA ARG A 222 -26.12 9.51 -8.74
C ARG A 222 -27.15 8.92 -9.71
N LYS A 223 -26.68 8.26 -10.78
CA LYS A 223 -27.54 7.60 -11.76
C LYS A 223 -28.20 6.36 -11.17
N LYS A 224 -27.44 5.52 -10.49
CA LYS A 224 -27.93 4.33 -9.80
C LYS A 224 -28.92 4.67 -8.66
N ASP A 225 -28.63 5.73 -7.90
CA ASP A 225 -29.52 6.20 -6.83
C ASP A 225 -30.87 6.71 -7.39
N LYS A 226 -30.88 7.34 -8.57
CA LYS A 226 -32.13 7.76 -9.25
C LYS A 226 -32.94 6.61 -9.83
N GLU A 227 -32.26 5.58 -10.36
CA GLU A 227 -32.89 4.37 -10.88
C GLU A 227 -33.46 3.48 -9.77
N ALA A 228 -32.93 3.56 -8.55
CA ALA A 228 -33.42 2.83 -7.38
C ALA A 228 -34.66 3.48 -6.70
N VAL A 229 -34.98 4.74 -7.04
CA VAL A 229 -36.11 5.51 -6.48
C VAL A 229 -37.31 5.54 -7.44
N GLN A 230 -37.14 5.06 -8.66
CA GLN A 230 -38.22 4.80 -9.63
C GLN A 230 -38.67 3.34 -9.59
#